data_247afea2628e5fe144fe12e8140dbf15
#
_entry.id   247afea2628e5fe144fe12e8140dbf15
#
_cell.length_a   1.000
_cell.length_b   1.000
_cell.length_c   1.000
_cell.angle_alpha   90.00
_cell.angle_beta   90.00
_cell.angle_gamma   90.00
#
_symmetry.space_group_name_H-M   'P 1'
#
loop_
_entity.id
_entity.type
_entity.pdbx_description
1 polymer ?
#
loop_
_entity_poly.entity_id
_entity_poly.type
_entity_poly.pdbx_seq_one_letter_code
_entity_poly.pdbx_strand_id
1 'polypeptide(L)' 'MKKVNVTVNYCDIDFEVKGFYIKGSDEDYTGSCIEDEQILIQGIDVWEILSQKQINDIIDLAIEEIED' A
#
# COMPACT_ATOMS: atom_id res chain seq x y z
N MET A 1 -0.11 -5.97 14.11
CA MET A 1 -0.24 -4.73 13.32
C MET A 1 1.10 -4.00 13.35
N LYS A 2 1.62 -3.66 12.18
CA LYS A 2 2.94 -3.02 12.08
C LYS A 2 2.82 -1.75 11.25
N LYS A 3 3.32 -0.63 11.77
CA LYS A 3 3.37 0.62 11.04
C LYS A 3 4.42 0.51 9.93
N VAL A 4 4.05 0.84 8.71
CA VAL A 4 4.95 0.72 7.55
C VAL A 4 5.00 2.03 6.75
N ASN A 5 6.11 2.18 6.04
CA ASN A 5 6.33 3.29 5.12
C ASN A 5 7.23 2.74 4.01
N VAL A 6 6.66 2.50 2.85
CA VAL A 6 7.40 1.95 1.71
C VAL A 6 7.19 2.80 0.47
N THR A 7 8.18 2.79 -0.42
CA THR A 7 8.08 3.47 -1.70
C THR A 7 7.94 2.42 -2.80
N VAL A 8 6.95 2.59 -3.66
CA VAL A 8 6.73 1.70 -4.78
C VAL A 8 6.71 2.50 -6.08
N ASN A 9 7.15 1.87 -7.16
CA ASN A 9 7.08 2.46 -8.49
C ASN A 9 5.86 1.91 -9.21
N TYR A 10 4.99 2.81 -9.66
CA TYR A 10 3.78 2.42 -10.38
C TYR A 10 3.60 3.41 -11.54
N CYS A 11 3.55 2.90 -12.77
CA CYS A 11 3.45 3.72 -13.98
C CYS A 11 4.56 4.77 -14.06
N ASP A 12 5.79 4.37 -13.70
CA ASP A 12 6.99 5.23 -13.70
C ASP A 12 6.92 6.40 -12.70
N ILE A 13 6.02 6.31 -11.73
CA ILE A 13 5.90 7.30 -10.66
C ILE A 13 6.17 6.61 -9.33
N ASP A 14 7.00 7.24 -8.49
CA ASP A 14 7.27 6.73 -7.16
C ASP A 14 6.20 7.20 -6.19
N PHE A 15 5.50 6.26 -5.58
CA PHE A 15 4.48 6.53 -4.57
C PHE A 15 4.99 6.08 -3.21
N GLU A 16 4.78 6.92 -2.20
CA GLU A 16 5.06 6.56 -0.81
C GLU A 16 3.76 6.04 -0.21
N VAL A 17 3.82 4.84 0.38
CA VAL A 17 2.65 4.22 1.01
C VAL A 17 2.91 4.09 2.50
N LYS A 18 2.06 4.70 3.31
CA LYS A 18 2.11 4.65 4.76
C LYS A 18 0.84 4.02 5.29
N GLY A 19 0.93 3.33 6.41
CA GLY A 19 -0.24 2.74 7.05
C GLY A 19 0.17 1.66 8.04
N PHE A 20 -0.80 0.81 8.36
CA PHE A 20 -0.58 -0.31 9.26
C PHE A 20 -0.73 -1.61 8.50
N TYR A 21 0.35 -2.35 8.41
CA TYR A 21 0.37 -3.64 7.72
C TYR A 21 -0.18 -4.73 8.62
N ILE A 22 -1.12 -5.50 8.09
CA ILE A 22 -1.72 -6.65 8.76
C ILE A 22 -1.45 -7.86 7.88
N LYS A 23 -0.67 -8.81 8.41
CA LYS A 23 -0.36 -10.03 7.67
C LYS A 23 -1.59 -10.92 7.58
N GLY A 24 -1.86 -11.42 6.37
CA GLY A 24 -2.93 -12.36 6.17
C GLY A 24 -2.63 -13.73 6.78
N SER A 25 -3.66 -14.51 6.96
CA SER A 25 -3.57 -15.86 7.53
C SER A 25 -4.05 -16.88 6.49
N ASP A 26 -3.21 -17.89 6.21
CA ASP A 26 -3.60 -18.98 5.33
C ASP A 26 -4.74 -19.80 5.93
N GLU A 27 -4.80 -19.89 7.26
CA GLU A 27 -5.84 -20.64 7.95
C GLU A 27 -7.21 -20.00 7.78
N ASP A 28 -7.27 -18.67 7.77
CA ASP A 28 -8.51 -17.91 7.63
C ASP A 28 -8.77 -17.46 6.20
N TYR A 29 -7.89 -17.82 5.27
CA TYR A 29 -7.95 -17.40 3.87
C TYR A 29 -8.01 -15.86 3.72
N THR A 30 -7.50 -15.13 4.71
CA THR A 30 -7.44 -13.67 4.63
C THR A 30 -6.14 -13.24 3.99
N GLY A 31 -6.21 -12.35 3.02
CA GLY A 31 -5.02 -11.76 2.42
C GLY A 31 -4.42 -10.69 3.32
N SER A 32 -3.14 -10.39 3.10
CA SER A 32 -2.49 -9.27 3.78
C SER A 32 -3.13 -7.96 3.34
N CYS A 33 -3.17 -7.00 4.24
CA CYS A 33 -3.74 -5.69 3.91
C CYS A 33 -2.99 -4.57 4.64
N ILE A 34 -3.29 -3.34 4.23
CA ILE A 34 -2.76 -2.15 4.91
C ILE A 34 -3.97 -1.33 5.32
N GLU A 35 -4.08 -1.01 6.61
CA GLU A 35 -5.15 -0.17 7.15
C GLU A 35 -4.67 1.26 7.32
N ASP A 36 -5.62 2.20 7.30
CA ASP A 36 -5.36 3.65 7.42
C ASP A 36 -4.28 4.09 6.42
N GLU A 37 -4.35 3.53 5.22
CA GLU A 37 -3.35 3.79 4.20
C GLU A 37 -3.37 5.23 3.70
N GLN A 38 -2.16 5.78 3.50
CA GLN A 38 -1.93 7.05 2.84
C GLN A 38 -1.04 6.80 1.63
N ILE A 39 -1.37 7.42 0.52
CA ILE A 39 -0.56 7.34 -0.70
C ILE A 39 -0.12 8.74 -1.05
N LEU A 40 1.20 8.95 -1.14
CA LEU A 40 1.77 10.28 -1.34
C LEU A 40 2.77 10.28 -2.49
N ILE A 41 2.87 11.42 -3.16
CA ILE A 41 3.94 11.70 -4.12
C ILE A 41 4.69 12.91 -3.59
N GLN A 42 5.98 12.72 -3.26
CA GLN A 42 6.84 13.78 -2.72
C GLN A 42 6.20 14.50 -1.53
N GLY A 43 5.57 13.72 -0.64
CA GLY A 43 4.94 14.26 0.56
C GLY A 43 3.54 14.82 0.36
N ILE A 44 3.04 14.82 -0.87
CA ILE A 44 1.70 15.32 -1.19
C ILE A 44 0.73 14.15 -1.24
N ASP A 45 -0.34 14.22 -0.44
CA ASP A 45 -1.38 13.18 -0.42
C ASP A 45 -2.13 13.20 -1.76
N VAL A 46 -2.15 12.05 -2.42
CA VAL A 46 -2.83 11.91 -3.72
C VAL A 46 -3.93 10.87 -3.69
N TRP A 47 -4.31 10.38 -2.51
CA TRP A 47 -5.34 9.36 -2.35
C TRP A 47 -6.63 9.71 -3.09
N GLU A 48 -7.11 10.95 -2.92
CA GLU A 48 -8.42 11.35 -3.45
C GLU A 48 -8.46 11.45 -4.97
N ILE A 49 -7.30 11.59 -5.62
CA ILE A 49 -7.27 11.71 -7.09
C ILE A 49 -7.02 10.38 -7.79
N LEU A 50 -6.77 9.32 -7.02
CA LEU A 50 -6.55 7.99 -7.59
C LEU A 50 -7.87 7.23 -7.70
N SER A 51 -8.00 6.41 -8.76
CA SER A 51 -9.13 5.50 -8.87
C SER A 51 -8.97 4.34 -7.89
N GLN A 52 -10.05 3.65 -7.58
CA GLN A 52 -10.01 2.49 -6.70
C GLN A 52 -9.06 1.41 -7.24
N LYS A 53 -9.06 1.20 -8.57
CA LYS A 53 -8.15 0.24 -9.18
C LYS A 53 -6.69 0.63 -8.98
N GLN A 54 -6.36 1.91 -9.17
CA GLN A 54 -5.00 2.40 -8.97
C GLN A 54 -4.57 2.27 -7.52
N ILE A 55 -5.45 2.59 -6.58
CA ILE A 55 -5.18 2.42 -5.16
C ILE A 55 -4.88 0.96 -4.86
N ASN A 56 -5.71 0.04 -5.35
CA ASN A 56 -5.53 -1.39 -5.13
C ASN A 56 -4.20 -1.88 -5.70
N ASP A 57 -3.84 -1.44 -6.91
CA ASP A 57 -2.59 -1.83 -7.55
C ASP A 57 -1.38 -1.34 -6.74
N ILE A 58 -1.42 -0.10 -6.27
CA ILE A 58 -0.34 0.49 -5.49
C ILE A 58 -0.20 -0.21 -4.14
N ILE A 59 -1.32 -0.50 -3.48
CA ILE A 59 -1.30 -1.22 -2.20
C ILE A 59 -0.76 -2.64 -2.36
N ASP A 60 -1.13 -3.32 -3.45
CA ASP A 60 -0.60 -4.66 -3.73
C ASP A 60 0.93 -4.62 -3.90
N LEU A 61 1.44 -3.62 -4.61
CA LEU A 61 2.89 -3.45 -4.76
C LEU A 61 3.56 -3.16 -3.42
N ALA A 62 2.92 -2.37 -2.57
CA ALA A 62 3.44 -2.06 -1.24
C ALA A 62 3.50 -3.32 -0.38
N ILE A 63 2.48 -4.17 -0.43
CA ILE A 63 2.45 -5.43 0.31
C ILE A 63 3.57 -6.35 -0.18
N GLU A 64 3.78 -6.47 -1.49
CA GLU A 64 4.88 -7.24 -2.04
C GLU A 64 6.23 -6.75 -1.50
N GLU A 65 6.43 -5.45 -1.45
CA GLU A 65 7.67 -4.86 -0.96
C GLU A 65 7.89 -5.15 0.52
N ILE A 66 6.83 -5.11 1.32
CA ILE A 66 6.89 -5.40 2.75
C ILE A 66 7.20 -6.89 2.99
N GLU A 67 6.63 -7.77 2.18
CA GLU A 67 6.75 -9.23 2.36
C GLU A 67 7.98 -9.82 1.68
N ASP A 68 8.67 -9.05 0.90
CA ASP A 68 9.84 -9.51 0.14
C ASP A 68 11.07 -9.75 1.02
#